data_46f44e298e4675a4371824cda8aa60ab
#
_entry.id   46f44e298e4675a4371824cda8aa60ab
#
_cell.length_a   1.000
_cell.length_b   1.000
_cell.length_c   1.000
_cell.angle_alpha   90.00
_cell.angle_beta   90.00
_cell.angle_gamma   90.00
#
_symmetry.space_group_name_H-M   'P 1'
#
loop_
_entity.id
_entity.type
_entity.pdbx_description
1 polymer ?
#
loop_
_entity_poly.entity_id
_entity_poly.type
_entity_poly.pdbx_seq_one_letter_code
_entity_poly.pdbx_strand_id
1 'polypeptide(L)'
;MEKYDLCVIGGGPSGYAAAMRAVDFGKTVSLVERDRLGGAGIYDGALSSKTFWEISKEFASFSKKMRHYGLSEPNVNFHNVLQEVNDAVFERSDQLNQHLQKVIQQRPEHFRYLKGNASLLSTS
;
A
#
# COMPACT_ATOMS: atom_id res chain seq x y z
N MET A 1 10.35 -25.65 -16.45
CA MET A 1 9.91 -24.25 -16.59
C MET A 1 8.52 -24.14 -15.98
N GLU A 2 8.35 -23.35 -14.94
CA GLU A 2 7.04 -23.17 -14.32
C GLU A 2 6.14 -22.34 -15.25
N LYS A 3 4.87 -22.71 -15.35
CA LYS A 3 3.89 -22.01 -16.17
C LYS A 3 2.84 -21.37 -15.29
N TYR A 4 2.47 -20.15 -15.60
CA TYR A 4 1.44 -19.39 -14.92
C TYR A 4 0.41 -18.87 -15.93
N ASP A 5 -0.86 -18.77 -15.52
CA ASP A 5 -1.89 -18.12 -16.34
C ASP A 5 -1.63 -16.60 -16.44
N LEU A 6 -1.08 -16.01 -15.38
CA LEU A 6 -0.77 -14.59 -15.29
C LEU A 6 0.55 -14.35 -14.55
N CYS A 7 1.42 -13.57 -15.16
CA CYS A 7 2.60 -13.02 -14.52
C CYS A 7 2.44 -11.50 -14.37
N VAL A 8 2.45 -11.01 -13.12
CA VAL A 8 2.32 -9.60 -12.80
C VAL A 8 3.69 -9.06 -12.42
N ILE A 9 4.14 -8.02 -13.11
CA ILE A 9 5.39 -7.32 -12.84
C ILE A 9 5.08 -6.01 -12.11
N GLY A 10 5.47 -5.95 -10.85
CA GLY A 10 5.22 -4.84 -9.94
C GLY A 10 4.08 -5.11 -8.97
N GLY A 11 4.39 -5.04 -7.66
CA GLY A 11 3.46 -5.23 -6.54
C GLY A 11 2.84 -3.95 -6.02
N GLY A 12 2.76 -2.90 -6.84
CA GLY A 12 2.01 -1.69 -6.53
C GLY A 12 0.49 -1.94 -6.48
N PRO A 13 -0.33 -0.90 -6.21
CA PRO A 13 -1.78 -1.08 -6.02
C PRO A 13 -2.47 -1.82 -7.16
N SER A 14 -2.16 -1.46 -8.40
CA SER A 14 -2.78 -2.08 -9.60
C SER A 14 -2.33 -3.52 -9.80
N GLY A 15 -1.01 -3.78 -9.69
CA GLY A 15 -0.45 -5.13 -9.87
C GLY A 15 -0.93 -6.08 -8.78
N TYR A 16 -0.94 -5.63 -7.53
CA TYR A 16 -1.46 -6.43 -6.43
C TYR A 16 -2.94 -6.76 -6.61
N ALA A 17 -3.76 -5.76 -6.96
CA ALA A 17 -5.18 -5.97 -7.20
C ALA A 17 -5.43 -6.95 -8.37
N ALA A 18 -4.68 -6.82 -9.46
CA ALA A 18 -4.78 -7.72 -10.61
C ALA A 18 -4.41 -9.16 -10.23
N ALA A 19 -3.31 -9.34 -9.49
CA ALA A 19 -2.87 -10.65 -9.01
C ALA A 19 -3.91 -11.31 -8.11
N MET A 20 -4.42 -10.59 -7.12
CA MET A 20 -5.45 -11.12 -6.21
C MET A 20 -6.73 -11.47 -6.94
N ARG A 21 -7.16 -10.63 -7.87
CA ARG A 21 -8.37 -10.90 -8.65
C ARG A 21 -8.23 -12.14 -9.53
N ALA A 22 -7.07 -12.36 -10.12
CA ALA A 22 -6.82 -13.58 -10.90
C ALA A 22 -6.83 -14.84 -10.03
N VAL A 23 -6.26 -14.77 -8.82
CA VAL A 23 -6.33 -15.87 -7.83
C VAL A 23 -7.76 -16.17 -7.43
N ASP A 24 -8.62 -15.15 -7.25
CA ASP A 24 -10.05 -15.34 -6.95
C ASP A 24 -10.78 -16.09 -8.07
N PHE A 25 -10.35 -15.93 -9.31
CA PHE A 25 -10.84 -16.68 -10.47
C PHE A 25 -10.20 -18.06 -10.63
N GLY A 26 -9.44 -18.53 -9.65
CA GLY A 26 -8.80 -19.84 -9.66
C GLY A 26 -7.61 -19.92 -10.64
N LYS A 27 -7.04 -18.80 -11.06
CA LYS A 27 -5.89 -18.76 -11.95
C LYS A 27 -4.59 -18.95 -11.19
N THR A 28 -3.58 -19.52 -11.88
CA THR A 28 -2.22 -19.60 -11.39
C THR A 28 -1.48 -18.28 -11.67
N VAL A 29 -0.99 -17.63 -10.63
CA VAL A 29 -0.44 -16.27 -10.70
C VAL A 29 0.95 -16.20 -10.11
N SER A 30 1.87 -15.56 -10.83
CA SER A 30 3.16 -15.11 -10.31
C SER A 30 3.16 -13.60 -10.18
N LEU A 31 3.47 -13.08 -8.99
CA LEU A 31 3.66 -11.65 -8.73
C LEU A 31 5.14 -11.40 -8.43
N VAL A 32 5.78 -10.59 -9.26
CA VAL A 32 7.20 -10.19 -9.10
C VAL A 32 7.28 -8.75 -8.62
N GLU A 33 7.95 -8.50 -7.49
CA GLU A 33 8.17 -7.16 -6.96
C GLU A 33 9.65 -6.97 -6.60
N ARG A 34 10.23 -5.89 -7.09
CA ARG A 34 11.67 -5.64 -6.90
C ARG A 34 12.02 -4.98 -5.55
N ASP A 35 11.11 -4.16 -5.02
CA ASP A 35 11.38 -3.33 -3.84
C ASP A 35 10.39 -3.67 -2.70
N ARG A 36 9.34 -2.89 -2.54
CA ARG A 36 8.38 -3.03 -1.45
C ARG A 36 6.97 -3.24 -1.98
N LEU A 37 6.28 -4.24 -1.45
CA LEU A 37 4.89 -4.51 -1.78
C LEU A 37 4.02 -3.28 -1.42
N GLY A 38 3.20 -2.84 -2.36
CA GLY A 38 2.40 -1.62 -2.24
C GLY A 38 3.00 -0.43 -3.00
N GLY A 39 4.32 -0.46 -3.29
CA GLY A 39 5.01 0.53 -4.13
C GLY A 39 4.69 1.98 -3.78
N ALA A 40 4.64 2.84 -4.78
CA ALA A 40 4.35 4.27 -4.64
C ALA A 40 2.99 4.58 -3.97
N GLY A 41 2.04 3.66 -4.05
CA GLY A 41 0.73 3.82 -3.39
C GLY A 41 0.82 3.92 -1.88
N ILE A 42 1.78 3.22 -1.27
CA ILE A 42 1.99 3.23 0.18
C ILE A 42 3.17 4.15 0.56
N TYR A 43 4.33 4.00 -0.12
CA TYR A 43 5.59 4.55 0.38
C TYR A 43 6.00 5.89 -0.24
N ASP A 44 5.58 6.17 -1.48
CA ASP A 44 6.12 7.28 -2.26
C ASP A 44 5.10 8.41 -2.49
N GLY A 45 4.22 8.63 -1.54
CA GLY A 45 3.45 9.86 -1.43
C GLY A 45 1.93 9.74 -1.53
N ALA A 46 1.34 8.72 -2.14
CA ALA A 46 -0.11 8.68 -2.29
C ALA A 46 -0.82 8.58 -0.94
N LEU A 47 -0.44 7.63 -0.09
CA LEU A 47 -0.99 7.47 1.25
C LEU A 47 -0.57 8.64 2.16
N SER A 48 0.72 8.98 2.18
CA SER A 48 1.25 10.06 3.02
C SER A 48 0.59 11.39 2.72
N SER A 49 0.45 11.76 1.44
CA SER A 49 -0.21 13.01 1.03
C SER A 49 -1.67 13.05 1.46
N LYS A 50 -2.38 11.94 1.36
CA LYS A 50 -3.76 11.84 1.81
C LYS A 50 -3.87 11.99 3.33
N THR A 51 -3.00 11.33 4.08
CA THR A 51 -2.96 11.42 5.54
C THR A 51 -2.66 12.85 5.99
N PHE A 52 -1.65 13.52 5.40
CA PHE A 52 -1.39 14.93 5.66
C PHE A 52 -2.60 15.83 5.37
N TRP A 53 -3.30 15.57 4.27
CA TRP A 53 -4.49 16.31 3.90
C TRP A 53 -5.60 16.16 4.94
N GLU A 54 -5.88 14.95 5.40
CA GLU A 54 -6.91 14.70 6.42
C GLU A 54 -6.54 15.37 7.75
N ILE A 55 -5.31 15.22 8.24
CA ILE A 55 -4.82 15.88 9.46
C ILE A 55 -4.98 17.41 9.33
N SER A 56 -4.59 17.98 8.17
CA SER A 56 -4.68 19.43 7.97
C SER A 56 -6.14 19.94 7.99
N LYS A 57 -7.08 19.18 7.44
CA LYS A 57 -8.52 19.50 7.47
C LYS A 57 -9.08 19.45 8.88
N GLU A 58 -8.74 18.42 9.64
CA GLU A 58 -9.17 18.26 11.04
C GLU A 58 -8.65 19.42 11.87
N PHE A 59 -7.35 19.74 11.72
CA PHE A 59 -6.72 20.84 12.41
C PHE A 59 -7.35 22.19 12.06
N ALA A 60 -7.60 22.46 10.78
CA ALA A 60 -8.25 23.70 10.33
C ALA A 60 -9.67 23.81 10.88
N SER A 61 -10.42 22.70 10.92
CA SER A 61 -11.77 22.65 11.52
C SER A 61 -11.72 22.92 13.03
N PHE A 62 -10.77 22.32 13.72
CA PHE A 62 -10.56 22.52 15.15
C PHE A 62 -10.17 23.98 15.47
N SER A 63 -9.20 24.55 14.77
CA SER A 63 -8.78 25.94 14.93
C SER A 63 -9.92 26.93 14.71
N LYS A 64 -10.78 26.66 13.71
CA LYS A 64 -11.98 27.48 13.47
C LYS A 64 -12.95 27.46 14.67
N LYS A 65 -13.18 26.30 15.28
CA LYS A 65 -14.01 26.16 16.47
C LYS A 65 -13.40 26.88 17.67
N MET A 66 -12.09 26.73 17.90
CA MET A 66 -11.37 27.38 18.98
C MET A 66 -11.54 28.92 18.90
N ARG A 67 -11.31 29.50 17.71
CA ARG A 67 -11.54 30.94 17.48
C ARG A 67 -12.97 31.37 17.74
N HIS A 68 -13.95 30.57 17.32
CA HIS A 68 -15.36 30.85 17.52
C HIS A 68 -15.72 30.95 19.02
N TYR A 69 -15.10 30.14 19.86
CA TYR A 69 -15.31 30.13 21.31
C TYR A 69 -14.35 31.06 22.07
N GLY A 70 -13.56 31.87 21.38
CA GLY A 70 -12.62 32.82 22.03
C GLY A 70 -11.42 32.13 22.71
N LEU A 71 -11.11 30.91 22.31
CA LEU A 71 -9.97 30.13 22.79
C LEU A 71 -8.73 30.35 21.93
N SER A 72 -7.56 30.24 22.56
CA SER A 72 -6.28 30.33 21.84
C SER A 72 -6.13 29.18 20.84
N GLU A 73 -5.58 29.47 19.66
CA GLU A 73 -5.27 28.42 18.68
C GLU A 73 -4.19 27.49 19.24
N PRO A 74 -4.35 26.17 19.03
CA PRO A 74 -3.36 25.20 19.45
C PRO A 74 -2.08 25.32 18.63
N ASN A 75 -0.96 25.07 19.25
CA ASN A 75 0.32 24.96 18.54
C ASN A 75 0.48 23.56 17.98
N VAL A 76 0.80 23.47 16.68
CA VAL A 76 1.01 22.19 15.99
C VAL A 76 2.43 21.71 16.26
N ASN A 77 2.55 20.53 16.86
CA ASN A 77 3.81 19.82 16.89
C ASN A 77 3.97 19.00 15.62
N PHE A 78 4.76 19.52 14.66
CA PHE A 78 4.94 18.87 13.36
C PHE A 78 5.61 17.49 13.47
N HIS A 79 6.40 17.23 14.49
CA HIS A 79 6.97 15.90 14.73
C HIS A 79 5.88 14.85 14.97
N ASN A 80 4.84 15.20 15.75
CA ASN A 80 3.72 14.29 15.98
C ASN A 80 2.92 14.04 14.69
N VAL A 81 2.75 15.07 13.86
CA VAL A 81 2.10 14.92 12.55
C VAL A 81 2.88 13.95 11.65
N LEU A 82 4.22 14.07 11.61
CA LEU A 82 5.07 13.14 10.85
C LEU A 82 4.98 11.71 11.40
N GLN A 83 4.92 11.56 12.71
CA GLN A 83 4.77 10.26 13.34
C GLN A 83 3.45 9.59 12.94
N GLU A 84 2.33 10.32 12.99
CA GLU A 84 1.02 9.82 12.60
C GLU A 84 0.99 9.40 11.12
N VAL A 85 1.64 10.15 10.23
CA VAL A 85 1.77 9.78 8.82
C VAL A 85 2.60 8.49 8.65
N ASN A 86 3.69 8.36 9.38
CA ASN A 86 4.54 7.16 9.35
C ASN A 86 3.81 5.93 9.90
N ASP A 87 3.04 6.10 10.97
CA ASP A 87 2.23 5.03 11.56
C ASP A 87 1.16 4.54 10.58
N ALA A 88 0.50 5.44 9.85
CA ALA A 88 -0.46 5.07 8.81
C ALA A 88 0.19 4.29 7.66
N VAL A 89 1.39 4.69 7.23
CA VAL A 89 2.16 3.97 6.21
C VAL A 89 2.56 2.58 6.71
N PHE A 90 3.04 2.48 7.94
CA PHE A 90 3.45 1.22 8.55
C PHE A 90 2.26 0.26 8.68
N GLU A 91 1.13 0.73 9.23
CA GLU A 91 -0.08 -0.06 9.40
C GLU A 91 -0.59 -0.61 8.05
N ARG A 92 -0.64 0.23 7.03
CA ARG A 92 -1.09 -0.19 5.70
C ARG A 92 -0.14 -1.21 5.05
N SER A 93 1.16 -1.01 5.22
CA SER A 93 2.18 -1.94 4.76
C SER A 93 2.05 -3.30 5.43
N ASP A 94 1.87 -3.31 6.75
CA ASP A 94 1.72 -4.51 7.55
C ASP A 94 0.45 -5.30 7.16
N GLN A 95 -0.70 -4.63 7.03
CA GLN A 95 -1.95 -5.22 6.55
C GLN A 95 -1.78 -5.90 5.19
N LEU A 96 -1.08 -5.25 4.26
CA LEU A 96 -0.86 -5.79 2.92
C LEU A 96 0.04 -7.04 2.96
N ASN A 97 1.11 -6.99 3.76
CA ASN A 97 2.00 -8.13 3.93
C ASN A 97 1.29 -9.31 4.63
N GLN A 98 0.49 -9.06 5.65
CA GLN A 98 -0.31 -10.09 6.30
C GLN A 98 -1.30 -10.75 5.33
N HIS A 99 -1.97 -9.94 4.49
CA HIS A 99 -2.85 -10.48 3.46
C HIS A 99 -2.08 -11.34 2.44
N LEU A 100 -0.94 -10.87 1.98
CA LEU A 100 -0.07 -11.64 1.08
C LEU A 100 0.29 -13.01 1.68
N GLN A 101 0.72 -13.04 2.94
CA GLN A 101 1.08 -14.28 3.62
C GLN A 101 -0.09 -15.25 3.75
N LYS A 102 -1.29 -14.74 4.03
CA LYS A 102 -2.51 -15.56 4.05
C LYS A 102 -2.78 -16.20 2.69
N VAL A 103 -2.66 -15.42 1.61
CA VAL A 103 -2.89 -15.93 0.24
C VAL A 103 -1.87 -17.02 -0.11
N ILE A 104 -0.58 -16.81 0.20
CA ILE A 104 0.47 -17.82 -0.03
C ILE A 104 0.17 -19.12 0.73
N GLN A 105 -0.27 -19.02 1.99
CA GLN A 105 -0.60 -20.19 2.81
C GLN A 105 -1.86 -20.92 2.35
N GLN A 106 -2.89 -20.19 1.98
CA GLN A 106 -4.20 -20.74 1.59
C GLN A 106 -4.25 -21.25 0.15
N ARG A 107 -3.43 -20.71 -0.73
CA ARG A 107 -3.43 -20.99 -2.16
C ARG A 107 -2.02 -21.23 -2.73
N PRO A 108 -1.21 -22.12 -2.14
CA PRO A 108 0.20 -22.30 -2.52
C PRO A 108 0.38 -22.76 -3.97
N GLU A 109 -0.61 -23.45 -4.55
CA GLU A 109 -0.58 -23.92 -5.94
C GLU A 109 -1.04 -22.87 -6.95
N HIS A 110 -1.76 -21.82 -6.48
CA HIS A 110 -2.32 -20.79 -7.34
C HIS A 110 -1.55 -19.48 -7.30
N PHE A 111 -0.76 -19.23 -6.25
CA PHE A 111 -0.10 -17.96 -6.10
C PHE A 111 1.35 -18.09 -5.65
N ARG A 112 2.23 -17.40 -6.38
CA ARG A 112 3.65 -17.29 -6.05
C ARG A 112 4.09 -15.83 -6.01
N TYR A 113 4.69 -15.42 -4.92
CA TYR A 113 5.33 -14.13 -4.76
C TYR A 113 6.84 -14.28 -4.94
N LEU A 114 7.41 -13.47 -5.82
CA LEU A 114 8.85 -13.45 -6.13
C LEU A 114 9.40 -12.04 -5.89
N LYS A 115 10.35 -11.92 -4.98
CA LYS A 115 11.07 -10.67 -4.78
C LYS A 115 12.27 -10.62 -5.72
N GLY A 116 12.27 -9.67 -6.63
CA GLY A 116 13.34 -9.51 -7.61
C GLY A 116 12.94 -8.68 -8.81
N ASN A 117 13.88 -8.55 -9.74
CA ASN A 117 13.63 -7.88 -11.02
C ASN A 117 13.15 -8.90 -12.05
N ALA A 118 12.13 -8.53 -12.82
CA ALA A 118 11.67 -9.27 -13.97
C ALA A 118 12.24 -8.69 -15.25
N SER A 119 12.61 -9.56 -16.18
CA SER A 119 13.00 -9.18 -17.54
C SER A 119 12.36 -10.10 -18.57
N LEU A 120 11.95 -9.55 -19.70
CA LEU A 120 11.45 -10.33 -20.83
C LEU A 120 12.64 -10.81 -21.66
N LEU A 121 12.73 -12.12 -21.87
CA LEU A 121 13.86 -12.71 -22.61
C LEU A 121 13.59 -12.80 -24.11
N SER A 122 12.34 -13.02 -24.53
CA SER A 122 11.92 -13.01 -25.93
C SER A 122 10.40 -12.87 -26.05
N THR A 123 9.94 -12.38 -27.20
CA THR A 123 8.54 -12.45 -27.64
C THR A 123 8.42 -13.63 -28.61
N SER A 124 8.36 -14.82 -28.11
CA SER A 124 8.06 -16.00 -28.96
C SER A 124 6.62 -16.40 -28.79
#